data_c04b4c969e35871a28cf6d012262ca58
#
_entry.id   c04b4c969e35871a28cf6d012262ca58
#
_cell.length_a   1.000
_cell.length_b   1.000
_cell.length_c   1.000
_cell.angle_alpha   90.00
_cell.angle_beta   90.00
_cell.angle_gamma   90.00
#
_symmetry.space_group_name_H-M   'P 1'
#
loop_
_entity.id
_entity.type
_entity.pdbx_description
1 polymer ?
#
loop_
_entity_poly.entity_id
_entity_poly.type
_entity_poly.pdbx_seq_one_letter_code
_entity_poly.pdbx_strand_id
1 'polypeptide(L)'
;MKPNDSLHVSQLRVVLHLCGFLVLLYSLSMLPPMVIALLNKERTYFAFLTTFLTFFTLGGLTWRATRHAGIQLRTRDGFVIIVLFWLLFSFISAMPLWMDDGLQLSFADALFEGVSGITTTGATVIGDVSALPKSYLYYRAQLNFIGGLGVIVLAVAVLPLLGIGGMKLYQSEMPGPFKEERLTPRLADTARTLWVTYFALGVACTLAYWLAGMSFFDALCHGLSTVSLGGFSTRSESIGFYDSHAIELVAGAFSLLSAFNFTLWYVAIVRRTLKPIRRSPEVKFFLSAAAVIIVITAWQVWHAGTYNATDSLVHAFFLASSMMTDNGLSTADYAQWPAHTIFLLLSASFFGGCVGSTCGGIKALRFLIMFKQSIQEMNQLAHPRALLSIKVGKSVVNERVLRSVWSFFFLYVMITGFFVWSLNLMGYDLFTAFATVAACINNMGLGFGETASTFGTLTEGAKLLMCAAMILGRLEIYPVLILFSRFFWRA
;
A
#
# COMPACT_ATOMS: atom_id res chain seq x y z
N MET A 1 11.55 40.72 -18.00
CA MET A 1 11.38 39.37 -17.46
C MET A 1 12.74 38.87 -16.96
N LYS A 2 12.89 38.58 -15.65
CA LYS A 2 14.14 38.05 -15.09
C LYS A 2 14.38 36.64 -15.61
N PRO A 3 15.63 36.20 -15.89
CA PRO A 3 15.91 34.85 -16.43
C PRO A 3 15.34 33.71 -15.59
N ASN A 4 15.09 33.95 -14.32
CA ASN A 4 14.48 32.95 -13.41
C ASN A 4 13.01 32.66 -13.69
N ASP A 5 12.22 33.63 -14.15
CA ASP A 5 10.78 33.47 -14.38
C ASP A 5 10.48 32.53 -15.57
N SER A 6 11.33 32.59 -16.60
CA SER A 6 11.17 31.74 -17.79
C SER A 6 11.50 30.27 -17.51
N LEU A 7 12.43 29.98 -16.60
CA LEU A 7 12.79 28.62 -16.17
C LEU A 7 11.69 28.00 -15.32
N HIS A 8 11.04 28.77 -14.43
CA HIS A 8 9.93 28.27 -13.61
C HIS A 8 8.69 27.98 -14.45
N VAL A 9 8.36 28.80 -15.42
CA VAL A 9 7.23 28.58 -16.35
C VAL A 9 7.45 27.34 -17.22
N SER A 10 8.68 27.12 -17.67
CA SER A 10 9.05 25.93 -18.43
C SER A 10 8.87 24.63 -17.61
N GLN A 11 9.28 24.62 -16.34
CA GLN A 11 9.16 23.46 -15.46
C GLN A 11 7.70 23.14 -15.11
N LEU A 12 6.90 24.14 -14.78
CA LEU A 12 5.47 23.96 -14.53
C LEU A 12 4.75 23.34 -15.73
N ARG A 13 5.10 23.73 -16.95
CA ARG A 13 4.54 23.14 -18.17
C ARG A 13 4.88 21.66 -18.32
N VAL A 14 6.09 21.22 -17.95
CA VAL A 14 6.50 19.81 -17.97
C VAL A 14 5.69 18.98 -16.95
N VAL A 15 5.54 19.51 -15.74
CA VAL A 15 4.73 18.85 -14.69
C VAL A 15 3.27 18.73 -15.15
N LEU A 16 2.67 19.82 -15.67
CA LEU A 16 1.30 19.82 -16.20
C LEU A 16 1.13 18.86 -17.38
N HIS A 17 2.13 18.75 -18.25
CA HIS A 17 2.11 17.81 -19.38
C HIS A 17 2.01 16.37 -18.93
N LEU A 18 2.85 15.99 -17.99
CA LEU A 18 2.86 14.63 -17.43
C LEU A 18 1.60 14.35 -16.60
N CYS A 19 1.17 15.28 -15.76
CA CYS A 19 -0.07 15.15 -15.01
C CYS A 19 -1.29 15.02 -15.94
N GLY A 20 -1.37 15.84 -16.99
CA GLY A 20 -2.46 15.77 -17.98
C GLY A 20 -2.51 14.40 -18.67
N PHE A 21 -1.36 13.87 -19.08
CA PHE A 21 -1.27 12.52 -19.67
C PHE A 21 -1.67 11.42 -18.67
N LEU A 22 -1.23 11.51 -17.42
CA LEU A 22 -1.57 10.54 -16.39
C LEU A 22 -3.06 10.58 -16.03
N VAL A 23 -3.67 11.76 -15.94
CA VAL A 23 -5.11 11.92 -15.72
C VAL A 23 -5.91 11.32 -16.88
N LEU A 24 -5.48 11.56 -18.14
CA LEU A 24 -6.09 10.98 -19.32
C LEU A 24 -6.02 9.43 -19.28
N LEU A 25 -4.87 8.87 -18.97
CA LEU A 25 -4.71 7.41 -18.83
C LEU A 25 -5.55 6.85 -17.68
N TYR A 26 -5.54 7.55 -16.52
CA TYR A 26 -6.29 7.09 -15.37
C TYR A 26 -7.80 7.12 -15.60
N SER A 27 -8.32 8.08 -16.38
CA SER A 27 -9.74 8.13 -16.70
C SER A 27 -10.24 6.88 -17.44
N LEU A 28 -9.36 6.20 -18.20
CA LEU A 28 -9.71 4.93 -18.86
C LEU A 28 -10.05 3.81 -17.86
N SER A 29 -9.58 3.92 -16.62
CA SER A 29 -9.92 2.95 -15.55
C SER A 29 -11.40 2.96 -15.16
N MET A 30 -12.16 3.99 -15.56
CA MET A 30 -13.61 4.08 -15.37
C MET A 30 -14.40 3.19 -16.34
N LEU A 31 -13.79 2.73 -17.44
CA LEU A 31 -14.47 1.93 -18.47
C LEU A 31 -14.86 0.53 -17.98
N PRO A 32 -13.99 -0.26 -17.29
CA PRO A 32 -14.39 -1.59 -16.83
C PRO A 32 -15.60 -1.58 -15.87
N PRO A 33 -15.65 -0.77 -14.79
CA PRO A 33 -16.81 -0.72 -13.92
C PRO A 33 -18.06 -0.19 -14.66
N MET A 34 -17.90 0.75 -15.61
CA MET A 34 -19.01 1.22 -16.45
C MET A 34 -19.60 0.08 -17.29
N VAL A 35 -18.77 -0.78 -17.88
CA VAL A 35 -19.24 -1.96 -18.64
C VAL A 35 -19.99 -2.93 -17.72
N ILE A 36 -19.48 -3.18 -16.51
CA ILE A 36 -20.17 -4.03 -15.52
C ILE A 36 -21.53 -3.42 -15.15
N ALA A 37 -21.61 -2.11 -14.94
CA ALA A 37 -22.87 -1.41 -14.67
C ALA A 37 -23.87 -1.58 -15.80
N LEU A 38 -23.45 -1.44 -17.06
CA LEU A 38 -24.30 -1.63 -18.23
C LEU A 38 -24.81 -3.08 -18.36
N LEU A 39 -23.94 -4.07 -18.14
CA LEU A 39 -24.31 -5.50 -18.20
C LEU A 39 -25.31 -5.88 -17.11
N ASN A 40 -25.22 -5.30 -15.91
CA ASN A 40 -26.13 -5.54 -14.80
C ASN A 40 -27.32 -4.57 -14.77
N LYS A 41 -27.45 -3.64 -15.74
CA LYS A 41 -28.51 -2.62 -15.82
C LYS A 41 -28.54 -1.70 -14.59
N GLU A 42 -27.39 -1.40 -14.02
CA GLU A 42 -27.24 -0.52 -12.87
C GLU A 42 -27.22 0.95 -13.32
N ARG A 43 -27.83 1.86 -12.55
CA ARG A 43 -27.82 3.30 -12.86
C ARG A 43 -26.44 3.94 -12.66
N THR A 44 -25.57 3.29 -11.94
CA THR A 44 -24.21 3.72 -11.63
C THR A 44 -23.34 4.01 -12.86
N TYR A 45 -23.71 3.49 -14.05
CA TYR A 45 -22.99 3.76 -15.29
C TYR A 45 -22.87 5.25 -15.62
N PHE A 46 -23.86 6.08 -15.23
CA PHE A 46 -23.82 7.53 -15.43
C PHE A 46 -22.68 8.18 -14.62
N ALA A 47 -22.49 7.78 -13.37
CA ALA A 47 -21.42 8.30 -12.52
C ALA A 47 -20.04 7.97 -13.11
N PHE A 48 -19.84 6.74 -13.61
CA PHE A 48 -18.60 6.36 -14.28
C PHE A 48 -18.41 7.07 -15.62
N LEU A 49 -19.45 7.21 -16.43
CA LEU A 49 -19.41 7.89 -17.72
C LEU A 49 -19.07 9.37 -17.56
N THR A 50 -19.75 10.06 -16.64
CA THR A 50 -19.50 11.50 -16.39
C THR A 50 -18.09 11.73 -15.87
N THR A 51 -17.62 10.90 -14.94
CA THR A 51 -16.23 10.97 -14.44
C THR A 51 -15.23 10.71 -15.57
N PHE A 52 -15.45 9.67 -16.39
CA PHE A 52 -14.61 9.37 -17.54
C PHE A 52 -14.52 10.57 -18.49
N LEU A 53 -15.65 11.08 -18.98
CA LEU A 53 -15.68 12.19 -19.95
C LEU A 53 -15.02 13.45 -19.39
N THR A 54 -15.31 13.79 -18.13
CA THR A 54 -14.74 14.98 -17.48
C THR A 54 -13.21 14.90 -17.42
N PHE A 55 -12.65 13.82 -16.90
CA PHE A 55 -11.20 13.71 -16.70
C PHE A 55 -10.45 13.33 -17.98
N PHE A 56 -11.08 12.60 -18.90
CA PHE A 56 -10.51 12.35 -20.22
C PHE A 56 -10.36 13.67 -21.01
N THR A 57 -11.38 14.52 -20.99
CA THR A 57 -11.33 15.83 -21.68
C THR A 57 -10.36 16.79 -20.99
N LEU A 58 -10.41 16.94 -19.67
CA LEU A 58 -9.51 17.80 -18.92
C LEU A 58 -8.05 17.36 -19.07
N GLY A 59 -7.78 16.07 -18.91
CA GLY A 59 -6.44 15.49 -19.09
C GLY A 59 -5.94 15.66 -20.52
N GLY A 60 -6.78 15.38 -21.51
CA GLY A 60 -6.46 15.53 -22.92
C GLY A 60 -6.19 16.98 -23.32
N LEU A 61 -7.01 17.93 -22.86
CA LEU A 61 -6.80 19.36 -23.11
C LEU A 61 -5.50 19.85 -22.45
N THR A 62 -5.25 19.49 -21.21
CA THR A 62 -4.02 19.85 -20.49
C THR A 62 -2.79 19.29 -21.20
N TRP A 63 -2.82 18.00 -21.56
CA TRP A 63 -1.75 17.33 -22.29
C TRP A 63 -1.48 17.99 -23.64
N ARG A 64 -2.54 18.29 -24.42
CA ARG A 64 -2.43 18.95 -25.72
C ARG A 64 -1.91 20.38 -25.61
N ALA A 65 -2.38 21.15 -24.63
CA ALA A 65 -1.96 22.54 -24.41
C ALA A 65 -0.48 22.67 -24.03
N THR A 66 0.07 21.61 -23.40
CA THR A 66 1.46 21.59 -22.91
C THR A 66 2.43 20.77 -23.77
N ARG A 67 2.01 20.33 -24.96
CA ARG A 67 2.79 19.41 -25.85
C ARG A 67 4.17 19.92 -26.28
N HIS A 68 4.40 21.21 -26.22
CA HIS A 68 5.68 21.85 -26.59
C HIS A 68 6.62 22.06 -25.39
N ALA A 69 6.28 21.50 -24.22
CA ALA A 69 7.17 21.51 -23.06
C ALA A 69 8.37 20.57 -23.32
N GLY A 70 9.56 21.12 -23.38
CA GLY A 70 10.79 20.31 -23.51
C GLY A 70 10.93 19.40 -22.27
N ILE A 71 11.03 18.09 -22.46
CA ILE A 71 11.06 17.12 -21.36
C ILE A 71 12.49 17.06 -20.78
N GLN A 72 12.84 17.98 -19.90
CA GLN A 72 14.02 17.87 -19.05
C GLN A 72 13.57 17.78 -17.58
N LEU A 73 13.39 16.55 -17.08
CA LEU A 73 13.02 16.29 -15.69
C LEU A 73 14.25 16.44 -14.77
N ARG A 74 14.12 17.30 -13.78
CA ARG A 74 15.04 17.33 -12.63
C ARG A 74 14.55 16.37 -11.55
N THR A 75 15.44 15.88 -10.70
CA THR A 75 15.08 15.02 -9.55
C THR A 75 13.99 15.65 -8.68
N ARG A 76 14.00 16.95 -8.53
CA ARG A 76 13.00 17.74 -7.82
C ARG A 76 11.60 17.61 -8.43
N ASP A 77 11.49 17.70 -9.74
CA ASP A 77 10.21 17.63 -10.46
C ASP A 77 9.57 16.22 -10.25
N GLY A 78 10.41 15.19 -10.11
CA GLY A 78 9.95 13.84 -9.81
C GLY A 78 9.19 13.74 -8.48
N PHE A 79 9.63 14.40 -7.41
CA PHE A 79 8.90 14.41 -6.13
C PHE A 79 7.54 15.10 -6.26
N VAL A 80 7.49 16.24 -6.94
CA VAL A 80 6.24 16.99 -7.16
C VAL A 80 5.25 16.14 -7.96
N ILE A 81 5.72 15.52 -9.05
CA ILE A 81 4.87 14.68 -9.91
C ILE A 81 4.28 13.50 -9.12
N ILE A 82 5.09 12.84 -8.29
CA ILE A 82 4.62 11.70 -7.50
C ILE A 82 3.53 12.11 -6.51
N VAL A 83 3.73 13.20 -5.76
CA VAL A 83 2.73 13.66 -4.80
C VAL A 83 1.47 14.11 -5.51
N LEU A 84 1.59 14.89 -6.61
CA LEU A 84 0.45 15.30 -7.43
C LEU A 84 -0.29 14.10 -8.05
N PHE A 85 0.41 13.07 -8.49
CA PHE A 85 -0.17 11.83 -9.00
C PHE A 85 -1.11 11.19 -7.96
N TRP A 86 -0.63 11.00 -6.73
CA TRP A 86 -1.44 10.40 -5.67
C TRP A 86 -2.62 11.27 -5.28
N LEU A 87 -2.44 12.59 -5.20
CA LEU A 87 -3.53 13.53 -4.89
C LEU A 87 -4.60 13.55 -6.00
N LEU A 88 -4.17 13.65 -7.27
CA LEU A 88 -5.09 13.68 -8.41
C LEU A 88 -5.85 12.35 -8.55
N PHE A 89 -5.15 11.22 -8.42
CA PHE A 89 -5.79 9.91 -8.54
C PHE A 89 -6.77 9.66 -7.39
N SER A 90 -6.43 10.06 -6.17
CA SER A 90 -7.33 10.02 -5.02
C SER A 90 -8.60 10.83 -5.28
N PHE A 91 -8.45 12.05 -5.78
CA PHE A 91 -9.58 12.92 -6.10
C PHE A 91 -10.45 12.33 -7.23
N ILE A 92 -9.85 11.86 -8.32
CA ILE A 92 -10.58 11.25 -9.44
C ILE A 92 -11.31 9.98 -8.98
N SER A 93 -10.68 9.18 -8.09
CA SER A 93 -11.28 7.95 -7.56
C SER A 93 -12.50 8.21 -6.70
N ALA A 94 -12.59 9.37 -6.06
CA ALA A 94 -13.75 9.76 -5.26
C ALA A 94 -14.97 10.16 -6.12
N MET A 95 -14.74 10.64 -7.34
CA MET A 95 -15.79 11.27 -8.15
C MET A 95 -16.98 10.36 -8.48
N PRO A 96 -16.78 9.09 -8.94
CA PRO A 96 -17.92 8.21 -9.22
C PRO A 96 -18.79 7.95 -7.98
N LEU A 97 -18.15 7.88 -6.80
CA LEU A 97 -18.82 7.62 -5.53
C LEU A 97 -19.60 8.86 -5.04
N TRP A 98 -19.06 10.05 -5.26
CA TRP A 98 -19.68 11.31 -4.87
C TRP A 98 -20.81 11.74 -5.81
N MET A 99 -20.71 11.42 -7.10
CA MET A 99 -21.70 11.81 -8.11
C MET A 99 -22.91 10.89 -8.17
N ASP A 100 -22.92 9.78 -7.43
CA ASP A 100 -24.03 8.83 -7.40
C ASP A 100 -24.97 9.16 -6.24
N ASP A 101 -26.13 9.75 -6.56
CA ASP A 101 -27.19 10.05 -5.59
C ASP A 101 -27.69 8.79 -4.85
N GLY A 102 -27.50 7.60 -5.42
CA GLY A 102 -27.94 6.32 -4.82
C GLY A 102 -27.10 5.94 -3.58
N LEU A 103 -25.84 6.36 -3.50
CA LEU A 103 -24.96 6.09 -2.36
C LEU A 103 -25.12 7.08 -1.23
N GLN A 104 -25.61 8.30 -1.50
CA GLN A 104 -25.79 9.39 -0.53
C GLN A 104 -24.52 9.69 0.32
N LEU A 105 -23.33 9.51 -0.26
CA LEU A 105 -22.06 9.78 0.42
C LEU A 105 -21.77 11.27 0.40
N SER A 106 -21.31 11.80 1.55
CA SER A 106 -20.74 13.14 1.59
C SER A 106 -19.45 13.21 0.76
N PHE A 107 -18.99 14.41 0.42
CA PHE A 107 -17.71 14.55 -0.28
C PHE A 107 -16.55 13.97 0.53
N ALA A 108 -16.57 14.13 1.86
CA ALA A 108 -15.55 13.57 2.74
C ALA A 108 -15.57 12.03 2.75
N ASP A 109 -16.76 11.41 2.72
CA ASP A 109 -16.93 9.97 2.64
C ASP A 109 -16.42 9.42 1.30
N ALA A 110 -16.85 10.03 0.21
CA ALA A 110 -16.39 9.62 -1.13
C ALA A 110 -14.88 9.78 -1.31
N LEU A 111 -14.31 10.88 -0.78
CA LEU A 111 -12.87 11.10 -0.81
C LEU A 111 -12.13 10.06 0.04
N PHE A 112 -12.63 9.75 1.24
CA PHE A 112 -12.06 8.72 2.11
C PHE A 112 -12.03 7.35 1.41
N GLU A 113 -13.16 6.93 0.83
CA GLU A 113 -13.28 5.67 0.11
C GLU A 113 -12.37 5.61 -1.12
N GLY A 114 -12.30 6.71 -1.90
CA GLY A 114 -11.42 6.84 -3.06
C GLY A 114 -9.94 6.81 -2.70
N VAL A 115 -9.54 7.56 -1.65
CA VAL A 115 -8.17 7.54 -1.11
C VAL A 115 -7.82 6.16 -0.59
N SER A 116 -8.69 5.56 0.23
CA SER A 116 -8.52 4.22 0.78
C SER A 116 -8.32 3.18 -0.32
N GLY A 117 -9.13 3.26 -1.39
CA GLY A 117 -8.99 2.37 -2.54
C GLY A 117 -7.65 2.50 -3.23
N ILE A 118 -7.30 3.71 -3.69
CA ILE A 118 -6.09 3.92 -4.49
C ILE A 118 -4.80 3.78 -3.67
N THR A 119 -4.81 4.11 -2.37
CA THR A 119 -3.66 3.89 -1.48
C THR A 119 -3.56 2.44 -0.99
N THR A 120 -4.46 1.56 -1.42
CA THR A 120 -4.55 0.16 -0.98
C THR A 120 -4.66 0.03 0.54
N THR A 121 -5.46 0.89 1.17
CA THR A 121 -5.69 0.86 2.61
C THR A 121 -6.81 -0.12 2.97
N GLY A 122 -7.92 -0.11 2.22
CA GLY A 122 -9.05 -1.00 2.48
C GLY A 122 -10.01 -0.55 3.58
N ALA A 123 -9.74 0.57 4.25
CA ALA A 123 -10.66 1.17 5.20
C ALA A 123 -11.92 1.67 4.46
N THR A 124 -13.11 1.39 4.99
CA THR A 124 -14.38 1.76 4.35
C THR A 124 -15.26 2.58 5.27
N VAL A 125 -15.92 3.59 4.70
CA VAL A 125 -16.98 4.36 5.37
C VAL A 125 -18.36 3.77 5.10
N ILE A 126 -18.46 2.79 4.20
CA ILE A 126 -19.72 2.17 3.79
C ILE A 126 -20.08 1.09 4.81
N GLY A 127 -21.25 1.23 5.45
CA GLY A 127 -21.68 0.32 6.50
C GLY A 127 -22.09 -1.06 5.97
N ASP A 128 -22.85 -1.11 4.87
CA ASP A 128 -23.23 -2.36 4.21
C ASP A 128 -22.66 -2.46 2.80
N VAL A 129 -21.48 -3.04 2.72
CA VAL A 129 -20.78 -3.27 1.45
C VAL A 129 -21.51 -4.29 0.59
N SER A 130 -22.19 -5.27 1.20
CA SER A 130 -22.87 -6.35 0.47
C SER A 130 -24.08 -5.86 -0.35
N ALA A 131 -24.65 -4.71 0.04
CA ALA A 131 -25.75 -4.07 -0.68
C ALA A 131 -25.32 -3.23 -1.89
N LEU A 132 -24.00 -3.00 -2.07
CA LEU A 132 -23.50 -2.19 -3.19
C LEU A 132 -23.75 -2.86 -4.54
N PRO A 133 -23.99 -2.06 -5.60
CA PRO A 133 -23.98 -2.51 -6.98
C PRO A 133 -22.65 -3.21 -7.35
N LYS A 134 -22.72 -4.24 -8.20
CA LYS A 134 -21.53 -5.00 -8.63
C LYS A 134 -20.45 -4.11 -9.27
N SER A 135 -20.85 -3.06 -9.97
CA SER A 135 -19.93 -2.10 -10.55
C SER A 135 -19.07 -1.41 -9.50
N TYR A 136 -19.63 -1.01 -8.35
CA TYR A 136 -18.87 -0.43 -7.24
C TYR A 136 -18.02 -1.46 -6.50
N LEU A 137 -18.52 -2.67 -6.29
CA LEU A 137 -17.72 -3.75 -5.70
C LEU A 137 -16.46 -4.04 -6.53
N TYR A 138 -16.63 -4.15 -7.85
CA TYR A 138 -15.51 -4.31 -8.77
C TYR A 138 -14.59 -3.08 -8.79
N TYR A 139 -15.17 -1.87 -8.82
CA TYR A 139 -14.41 -0.61 -8.84
C TYR A 139 -13.49 -0.47 -7.63
N ARG A 140 -13.99 -0.77 -6.43
CA ARG A 140 -13.18 -0.76 -5.20
C ARG A 140 -12.00 -1.72 -5.30
N ALA A 141 -12.21 -2.96 -5.73
CA ALA A 141 -11.15 -3.95 -5.95
C ALA A 141 -10.14 -3.50 -7.04
N GLN A 142 -10.64 -2.90 -8.12
CA GLN A 142 -9.82 -2.33 -9.19
C GLN A 142 -8.96 -1.16 -8.69
N LEU A 143 -9.49 -0.28 -7.83
CA LEU A 143 -8.71 0.80 -7.23
C LEU A 143 -7.53 0.24 -6.44
N ASN A 144 -7.75 -0.76 -5.60
CA ASN A 144 -6.69 -1.44 -4.88
C ASN A 144 -5.64 -2.01 -5.83
N PHE A 145 -6.06 -2.68 -6.90
CA PHE A 145 -5.14 -3.29 -7.86
C PHE A 145 -4.29 -2.25 -8.59
N ILE A 146 -4.89 -1.14 -9.04
CA ILE A 146 -4.17 -0.03 -9.68
C ILE A 146 -3.23 0.65 -8.69
N GLY A 147 -3.66 0.86 -7.45
CA GLY A 147 -2.84 1.45 -6.39
C GLY A 147 -1.61 0.62 -6.05
N GLY A 148 -1.78 -0.71 -5.93
CA GLY A 148 -0.66 -1.64 -5.73
C GLY A 148 0.36 -1.59 -6.86
N LEU A 149 -0.13 -1.54 -8.11
CA LEU A 149 0.71 -1.38 -9.29
C LEU A 149 1.50 -0.06 -9.26
N GLY A 150 0.84 1.04 -8.89
CA GLY A 150 1.46 2.36 -8.77
C GLY A 150 2.65 2.38 -7.81
N VAL A 151 2.54 1.68 -6.68
CA VAL A 151 3.64 1.56 -5.71
C VAL A 151 4.80 0.74 -6.24
N ILE A 152 4.54 -0.36 -6.95
CA ILE A 152 5.60 -1.18 -7.54
C ILE A 152 6.43 -0.33 -8.52
N VAL A 153 5.77 0.47 -9.36
CA VAL A 153 6.44 1.39 -10.29
C VAL A 153 7.22 2.46 -9.52
N LEU A 154 6.62 3.05 -8.49
CA LEU A 154 7.28 4.03 -7.63
C LEU A 154 8.55 3.45 -7.00
N ALA A 155 8.44 2.29 -6.38
CA ALA A 155 9.54 1.64 -5.68
C ALA A 155 10.71 1.29 -6.61
N VAL A 156 10.45 0.89 -7.84
CA VAL A 156 11.47 0.40 -8.77
C VAL A 156 12.01 1.48 -9.71
N ALA A 157 11.15 2.40 -10.15
CA ALA A 157 11.54 3.42 -11.13
C ALA A 157 11.99 4.74 -10.50
N VAL A 158 11.38 5.14 -9.40
CA VAL A 158 11.53 6.49 -8.86
C VAL A 158 12.40 6.54 -7.61
N LEU A 159 12.17 5.68 -6.62
CA LEU A 159 12.95 5.68 -5.38
C LEU A 159 14.46 5.48 -5.59
N PRO A 160 14.93 4.64 -6.53
CA PRO A 160 16.36 4.53 -6.83
C PRO A 160 16.98 5.81 -7.38
N LEU A 161 16.24 6.56 -8.21
CA LEU A 161 16.70 7.84 -8.76
C LEU A 161 16.89 8.91 -7.66
N LEU A 162 16.09 8.80 -6.61
CA LEU A 162 16.10 9.75 -5.49
C LEU A 162 17.12 9.39 -4.40
N GLY A 163 17.73 8.20 -4.46
CA GLY A 163 18.71 7.75 -3.48
C GLY A 163 18.17 7.52 -2.07
N ILE A 164 16.84 7.37 -1.94
CA ILE A 164 16.11 7.20 -0.68
C ILE A 164 15.97 5.72 -0.33
N GLY A 165 16.06 5.39 0.94
CA GLY A 165 15.50 4.16 1.49
C GLY A 165 16.33 2.88 1.37
N GLY A 166 17.65 2.90 1.44
CA GLY A 166 18.43 1.67 1.48
C GLY A 166 18.50 0.89 0.16
N MET A 167 17.89 1.40 -0.90
CA MET A 167 17.79 0.76 -2.23
C MET A 167 19.18 0.53 -2.87
N LYS A 168 20.19 1.35 -2.52
CA LYS A 168 21.59 1.10 -2.94
C LYS A 168 22.16 -0.18 -2.33
N LEU A 169 21.72 -0.55 -1.13
CA LEU A 169 22.09 -1.82 -0.51
C LEU A 169 21.48 -2.99 -1.27
N TYR A 170 20.21 -2.84 -1.68
CA TYR A 170 19.49 -3.84 -2.45
C TYR A 170 20.09 -4.05 -3.85
N GLN A 171 20.50 -2.96 -4.51
CA GLN A 171 21.20 -3.04 -5.82
C GLN A 171 22.56 -3.74 -5.71
N SER A 172 23.25 -3.67 -4.57
CA SER A 172 24.53 -4.37 -4.36
C SER A 172 24.37 -5.87 -4.13
N GLU A 173 23.19 -6.32 -3.69
CA GLU A 173 22.89 -7.75 -3.47
C GLU A 173 22.30 -8.48 -4.69
N MET A 174 21.87 -7.74 -5.73
CA MET A 174 21.39 -8.36 -6.96
C MET A 174 22.54 -9.02 -7.72
N PRO A 175 22.54 -10.35 -7.89
CA PRO A 175 23.48 -11.01 -8.78
C PRO A 175 23.00 -10.81 -10.22
N GLY A 176 23.66 -9.95 -10.98
CA GLY A 176 23.37 -9.76 -12.40
C GLY A 176 23.98 -8.49 -13.00
N PRO A 177 23.91 -8.29 -14.31
CA PRO A 177 24.58 -7.23 -15.06
C PRO A 177 24.00 -5.81 -14.86
N PHE A 178 23.33 -5.55 -13.76
CA PHE A 178 22.71 -4.26 -13.41
C PHE A 178 23.70 -3.25 -12.78
N LYS A 179 25.01 -3.53 -12.85
CA LYS A 179 26.04 -2.54 -12.55
C LYS A 179 26.17 -1.56 -13.72
N GLU A 180 25.78 -0.32 -13.43
CA GLU A 180 26.21 0.90 -14.12
C GLU A 180 26.21 0.90 -15.67
N GLU A 181 25.05 0.84 -16.35
CA GLU A 181 24.95 1.41 -17.69
C GLU A 181 23.54 1.91 -18.00
N ARG A 182 23.44 3.18 -18.39
CA ARG A 182 22.32 3.95 -18.99
C ARG A 182 20.89 3.43 -18.75
N LEU A 183 20.22 4.10 -17.80
CA LEU A 183 18.98 3.71 -17.12
C LEU A 183 17.68 3.66 -17.98
N THR A 184 17.64 4.26 -19.15
CA THR A 184 16.36 4.55 -19.83
C THR A 184 15.68 3.38 -20.54
N PRO A 185 16.31 2.52 -21.33
CA PRO A 185 15.62 1.36 -21.95
C PRO A 185 15.31 0.24 -20.93
N ARG A 186 16.19 0.04 -19.96
CA ARG A 186 16.08 -1.02 -18.95
C ARG A 186 14.99 -0.76 -17.88
N LEU A 187 14.65 0.50 -17.59
CA LEU A 187 13.57 0.84 -16.65
C LEU A 187 12.20 0.42 -17.20
N ALA A 188 11.95 0.65 -18.50
CA ALA A 188 10.72 0.25 -19.15
C ALA A 188 10.56 -1.28 -19.17
N ASP A 189 11.62 -2.01 -19.47
CA ASP A 189 11.60 -3.47 -19.49
C ASP A 189 11.41 -4.05 -18.07
N THR A 190 12.05 -3.46 -17.07
CA THR A 190 11.87 -3.86 -15.67
C THR A 190 10.43 -3.59 -15.23
N ALA A 191 9.89 -2.40 -15.50
CA ALA A 191 8.51 -2.07 -15.17
C ALA A 191 7.51 -3.02 -15.84
N ARG A 192 7.67 -3.27 -17.16
CA ARG A 192 6.82 -4.22 -17.90
C ARG A 192 6.82 -5.60 -17.25
N THR A 193 7.96 -6.07 -16.83
CA THR A 193 8.07 -7.42 -16.27
C THR A 193 7.47 -7.52 -14.87
N LEU A 194 7.64 -6.47 -14.06
CA LEU A 194 6.97 -6.38 -12.76
C LEU A 194 5.44 -6.37 -12.92
N TRP A 195 4.93 -5.67 -13.93
CA TRP A 195 3.50 -5.66 -14.26
C TRP A 195 3.00 -7.06 -14.63
N VAL A 196 3.72 -7.76 -15.50
CA VAL A 196 3.36 -9.14 -15.90
C VAL A 196 3.36 -10.05 -14.68
N THR A 197 4.36 -9.95 -13.81
CA THR A 197 4.44 -10.77 -12.59
C THR A 197 3.30 -10.46 -11.63
N TYR A 198 2.99 -9.18 -11.43
CA TYR A 198 1.88 -8.75 -10.58
C TYR A 198 0.53 -9.23 -11.11
N PHE A 199 0.30 -9.07 -12.41
CA PHE A 199 -0.92 -9.54 -13.06
C PHE A 199 -1.05 -11.07 -13.00
N ALA A 200 0.03 -11.80 -13.25
CA ALA A 200 0.05 -13.27 -13.17
C ALA A 200 -0.27 -13.75 -11.74
N LEU A 201 0.25 -13.06 -10.71
CA LEU A 201 -0.07 -13.36 -9.32
C LEU A 201 -1.56 -13.09 -9.02
N GLY A 202 -2.12 -11.99 -9.57
CA GLY A 202 -3.55 -11.67 -9.48
C GLY A 202 -4.43 -12.76 -10.10
N VAL A 203 -4.10 -13.22 -11.30
CA VAL A 203 -4.80 -14.32 -11.96
C VAL A 203 -4.70 -15.62 -11.14
N ALA A 204 -3.51 -15.95 -10.64
CA ALA A 204 -3.31 -17.14 -9.82
C ALA A 204 -4.12 -17.08 -8.52
N CYS A 205 -4.17 -15.94 -7.85
CA CYS A 205 -4.97 -15.73 -6.65
C CYS A 205 -6.49 -15.85 -6.94
N THR A 206 -6.96 -15.23 -8.01
CA THR A 206 -8.35 -15.33 -8.47
C THR A 206 -8.75 -16.80 -8.72
N LEU A 207 -7.90 -17.55 -9.44
CA LEU A 207 -8.15 -18.96 -9.70
C LEU A 207 -8.15 -19.79 -8.40
N ALA A 208 -7.24 -19.50 -7.48
CA ALA A 208 -7.19 -20.18 -6.18
C ALA A 208 -8.45 -19.94 -5.34
N TYR A 209 -8.96 -18.70 -5.28
CA TYR A 209 -10.23 -18.39 -4.61
C TYR A 209 -11.43 -19.06 -5.28
N TRP A 210 -11.46 -19.06 -6.60
CA TRP A 210 -12.54 -19.72 -7.36
C TRP A 210 -12.54 -21.24 -7.11
N LEU A 211 -11.39 -21.88 -7.12
CA LEU A 211 -11.24 -23.31 -6.81
C LEU A 211 -11.56 -23.62 -5.33
N ALA A 212 -11.32 -22.66 -4.44
CA ALA A 212 -11.69 -22.78 -3.02
C ALA A 212 -13.20 -22.61 -2.75
N GLY A 213 -14.01 -22.27 -3.78
CA GLY A 213 -15.48 -22.23 -3.70
C GLY A 213 -16.12 -20.84 -3.78
N MET A 214 -15.35 -19.77 -3.99
CA MET A 214 -15.94 -18.44 -4.26
C MET A 214 -16.63 -18.38 -5.62
N SER A 215 -17.68 -17.52 -5.76
CA SER A 215 -18.19 -17.15 -7.09
C SER A 215 -17.05 -16.51 -7.92
N PHE A 216 -17.10 -16.66 -9.24
CA PHE A 216 -16.05 -16.06 -10.09
C PHE A 216 -15.92 -14.56 -9.90
N PHE A 217 -17.04 -13.84 -9.71
CA PHE A 217 -17.04 -12.40 -9.47
C PHE A 217 -16.35 -12.05 -8.13
N ASP A 218 -16.73 -12.75 -7.05
CA ASP A 218 -16.12 -12.53 -5.74
C ASP A 218 -14.64 -12.94 -5.76
N ALA A 219 -14.28 -14.05 -6.39
CA ALA A 219 -12.90 -14.50 -6.54
C ALA A 219 -12.04 -13.49 -7.29
N LEU A 220 -12.59 -12.87 -8.37
CA LEU A 220 -11.91 -11.81 -9.11
C LEU A 220 -11.65 -10.58 -8.21
N CYS A 221 -12.69 -10.08 -7.54
CA CYS A 221 -12.57 -8.90 -6.69
C CYS A 221 -11.58 -9.14 -5.53
N HIS A 222 -11.72 -10.27 -4.81
CA HIS A 222 -10.80 -10.61 -3.72
C HIS A 222 -9.39 -10.91 -4.22
N GLY A 223 -9.24 -11.53 -5.40
CA GLY A 223 -7.92 -11.77 -6.00
C GLY A 223 -7.18 -10.48 -6.32
N LEU A 224 -7.86 -9.49 -6.88
CA LEU A 224 -7.30 -8.15 -7.14
C LEU A 224 -6.92 -7.45 -5.83
N SER A 225 -7.81 -7.50 -4.82
CA SER A 225 -7.61 -6.86 -3.52
C SER A 225 -6.48 -7.54 -2.71
N THR A 226 -6.43 -8.88 -2.68
CA THR A 226 -5.42 -9.64 -1.93
C THR A 226 -4.01 -9.41 -2.48
N VAL A 227 -3.83 -9.45 -3.81
CA VAL A 227 -2.48 -9.29 -4.41
C VAL A 227 -1.98 -7.85 -4.32
N SER A 228 -2.88 -6.90 -4.31
CA SER A 228 -2.53 -5.50 -4.05
C SER A 228 -2.28 -5.20 -2.57
N LEU A 229 -2.65 -6.13 -1.68
CA LEU A 229 -2.68 -5.93 -0.23
C LEU A 229 -3.55 -4.71 0.13
N GLY A 230 -4.78 -4.71 -0.41
CA GLY A 230 -5.65 -3.53 -0.37
C GLY A 230 -6.89 -3.65 0.50
N GLY A 231 -7.29 -4.86 0.91
CA GLY A 231 -8.29 -5.12 1.94
C GLY A 231 -9.76 -4.92 1.56
N PHE A 232 -10.08 -4.35 0.41
CA PHE A 232 -11.47 -4.24 0.01
C PHE A 232 -12.08 -5.60 -0.34
N SER A 233 -13.26 -5.86 0.22
CA SER A 233 -14.07 -7.06 0.01
C SER A 233 -15.37 -6.73 -0.71
N THR A 234 -16.01 -7.75 -1.27
CA THR A 234 -17.39 -7.71 -1.80
C THR A 234 -18.44 -7.97 -0.72
N ARG A 235 -18.01 -8.29 0.50
CA ARG A 235 -18.87 -8.62 1.64
C ARG A 235 -18.53 -7.76 2.84
N SER A 236 -19.54 -7.39 3.63
CA SER A 236 -19.34 -6.59 4.85
C SER A 236 -18.52 -7.34 5.90
N GLU A 237 -18.69 -8.67 5.99
CA GLU A 237 -17.92 -9.54 6.90
C GLU A 237 -16.57 -10.01 6.31
N SER A 238 -16.15 -9.41 5.17
CA SER A 238 -14.92 -9.73 4.47
C SER A 238 -14.80 -11.23 4.13
N ILE A 239 -13.65 -11.87 4.38
CA ILE A 239 -13.43 -13.31 4.15
C ILE A 239 -14.26 -14.17 5.12
N GLY A 240 -14.60 -13.65 6.30
CA GLY A 240 -15.42 -14.36 7.29
C GLY A 240 -16.80 -14.78 6.78
N PHE A 241 -17.37 -14.04 5.80
CA PHE A 241 -18.62 -14.38 5.16
C PHE A 241 -18.67 -15.82 4.58
N TYR A 242 -17.53 -16.31 4.10
CA TYR A 242 -17.47 -17.61 3.41
C TYR A 242 -17.35 -18.80 4.34
N ASP A 243 -17.05 -18.61 5.61
CA ASP A 243 -16.87 -19.65 6.64
C ASP A 243 -16.10 -20.88 6.11
N SER A 244 -14.94 -20.60 5.46
CA SER A 244 -14.16 -21.62 4.76
C SER A 244 -12.67 -21.50 5.06
N HIS A 245 -12.12 -22.51 5.73
CA HIS A 245 -10.68 -22.62 5.98
C HIS A 245 -9.83 -22.57 4.69
N ALA A 246 -10.34 -23.17 3.60
CA ALA A 246 -9.64 -23.15 2.32
C ALA A 246 -9.47 -21.72 1.78
N ILE A 247 -10.52 -20.90 1.88
CA ILE A 247 -10.51 -19.50 1.44
C ILE A 247 -9.57 -18.68 2.33
N GLU A 248 -9.60 -18.86 3.64
CA GLU A 248 -8.70 -18.19 4.59
C GLU A 248 -7.23 -18.54 4.33
N LEU A 249 -6.94 -19.82 4.09
CA LEU A 249 -5.58 -20.28 3.76
C LEU A 249 -5.07 -19.68 2.45
N VAL A 250 -5.93 -19.60 1.43
CA VAL A 250 -5.60 -18.91 0.16
C VAL A 250 -5.31 -17.43 0.43
N ALA A 251 -6.18 -16.74 1.18
CA ALA A 251 -6.01 -15.33 1.52
C ALA A 251 -4.69 -15.07 2.25
N GLY A 252 -4.39 -15.82 3.32
CA GLY A 252 -3.16 -15.69 4.08
C GLY A 252 -1.91 -16.01 3.26
N ALA A 253 -1.94 -17.10 2.47
CA ALA A 253 -0.82 -17.49 1.63
C ALA A 253 -0.50 -16.44 0.56
N PHE A 254 -1.52 -15.94 -0.18
CA PHE A 254 -1.30 -14.91 -1.21
C PHE A 254 -0.95 -13.56 -0.62
N SER A 255 -1.41 -13.21 0.59
CA SER A 255 -0.95 -12.03 1.33
C SER A 255 0.55 -12.10 1.60
N LEU A 256 1.05 -13.22 2.14
CA LEU A 256 2.49 -13.41 2.37
C LEU A 256 3.30 -13.41 1.07
N LEU A 257 2.80 -14.03 0.00
CA LEU A 257 3.48 -14.06 -1.31
C LEU A 257 3.56 -12.67 -1.94
N SER A 258 2.51 -11.84 -1.80
CA SER A 258 2.46 -10.45 -2.31
C SER A 258 3.33 -9.50 -1.48
N ALA A 259 3.65 -9.87 -0.23
CA ALA A 259 4.55 -9.13 0.63
C ALA A 259 6.04 -9.33 0.27
N PHE A 260 6.38 -10.23 -0.63
CA PHE A 260 7.75 -10.38 -1.10
C PHE A 260 8.07 -9.31 -2.15
N ASN A 261 9.37 -9.02 -2.27
CA ASN A 261 9.84 -8.12 -3.31
C ASN A 261 9.53 -8.66 -4.71
N PHE A 262 8.81 -7.88 -5.52
CA PHE A 262 8.43 -8.28 -6.89
C PHE A 262 9.63 -8.48 -7.82
N THR A 263 10.77 -7.82 -7.56
CA THR A 263 12.00 -8.06 -8.32
C THR A 263 12.56 -9.47 -8.07
N LEU A 264 12.43 -10.00 -6.83
CA LEU A 264 12.83 -11.38 -6.54
C LEU A 264 11.93 -12.39 -7.27
N TRP A 265 10.63 -12.12 -7.36
CA TRP A 265 9.70 -12.90 -8.15
C TRP A 265 10.08 -12.91 -9.63
N TYR A 266 10.40 -11.74 -10.19
CA TYR A 266 10.89 -11.65 -11.57
C TYR A 266 12.12 -12.52 -11.81
N VAL A 267 13.15 -12.36 -10.98
CA VAL A 267 14.38 -13.15 -11.11
C VAL A 267 14.10 -14.65 -10.95
N ALA A 268 13.18 -15.03 -10.05
CA ALA A 268 12.80 -16.42 -9.83
C ALA A 268 12.11 -17.03 -11.08
N ILE A 269 11.20 -16.28 -11.71
CA ILE A 269 10.47 -16.70 -12.91
C ILE A 269 11.44 -16.82 -14.09
N VAL A 270 12.25 -15.79 -14.36
CA VAL A 270 13.20 -15.77 -15.49
C VAL A 270 14.25 -16.88 -15.37
N ARG A 271 14.75 -17.10 -14.15
CA ARG A 271 15.75 -18.16 -13.89
C ARG A 271 15.12 -19.52 -13.60
N ARG A 272 13.80 -19.64 -13.62
CA ARG A 272 13.06 -20.86 -13.28
C ARG A 272 13.54 -21.51 -11.97
N THR A 273 13.81 -20.69 -10.93
CA THR A 273 14.33 -21.17 -9.65
C THR A 273 13.91 -20.26 -8.49
N LEU A 274 13.49 -20.84 -7.39
CA LEU A 274 13.14 -20.11 -6.15
C LEU A 274 14.36 -19.75 -5.29
N LYS A 275 15.59 -20.08 -5.73
CA LYS A 275 16.83 -19.78 -4.98
C LYS A 275 16.97 -18.30 -4.58
N PRO A 276 16.63 -17.29 -5.43
CA PRO A 276 16.72 -15.87 -5.05
C PRO A 276 15.85 -15.53 -3.84
N ILE A 277 14.61 -16.02 -3.82
CA ILE A 277 13.66 -15.79 -2.73
C ILE A 277 14.15 -16.49 -1.44
N ARG A 278 14.49 -17.79 -1.53
CA ARG A 278 14.94 -18.59 -0.38
C ARG A 278 16.26 -18.12 0.24
N ARG A 279 17.14 -17.45 -0.53
CA ARG A 279 18.42 -16.93 -0.07
C ARG A 279 18.36 -15.49 0.43
N SER A 280 17.28 -14.77 0.18
CA SER A 280 17.12 -13.38 0.64
C SER A 280 17.08 -13.30 2.17
N PRO A 281 17.97 -12.53 2.81
CA PRO A 281 17.96 -12.34 4.27
C PRO A 281 16.68 -11.64 4.75
N GLU A 282 16.19 -10.70 3.96
CA GLU A 282 14.97 -9.95 4.26
C GLU A 282 13.75 -10.88 4.28
N VAL A 283 13.58 -11.73 3.24
CA VAL A 283 12.46 -12.68 3.16
C VAL A 283 12.51 -13.69 4.33
N LYS A 284 13.71 -14.17 4.68
CA LYS A 284 13.86 -15.05 5.83
C LYS A 284 13.46 -14.39 7.13
N PHE A 285 13.91 -13.15 7.35
CA PHE A 285 13.56 -12.39 8.54
C PHE A 285 12.05 -12.11 8.60
N PHE A 286 11.45 -11.69 7.48
CA PHE A 286 10.01 -11.46 7.35
C PHE A 286 9.22 -12.74 7.68
N LEU A 287 9.54 -13.87 7.05
CA LEU A 287 8.84 -15.13 7.29
C LEU A 287 9.04 -15.66 8.72
N SER A 288 10.22 -15.47 9.32
CA SER A 288 10.45 -15.86 10.72
C SER A 288 9.61 -15.01 11.68
N ALA A 289 9.52 -13.71 11.44
CA ALA A 289 8.66 -12.82 12.21
C ALA A 289 7.17 -13.20 12.05
N ALA A 290 6.72 -13.44 10.81
CA ALA A 290 5.35 -13.89 10.54
C ALA A 290 5.03 -15.19 11.26
N ALA A 291 5.91 -16.19 11.19
CA ALA A 291 5.71 -17.46 11.89
C ALA A 291 5.59 -17.28 13.41
N VAL A 292 6.43 -16.43 14.00
CA VAL A 292 6.36 -16.12 15.45
C VAL A 292 5.04 -15.47 15.81
N ILE A 293 4.60 -14.47 15.06
CA ILE A 293 3.33 -13.75 15.31
C ILE A 293 2.15 -14.72 15.14
N ILE A 294 2.13 -15.53 14.08
CA ILE A 294 1.07 -16.53 13.84
C ILE A 294 0.98 -17.52 15.01
N VAL A 295 2.11 -18.08 15.46
CA VAL A 295 2.13 -19.06 16.54
C VAL A 295 1.66 -18.44 17.86
N ILE A 296 2.13 -17.23 18.18
CA ILE A 296 1.70 -16.54 19.41
C ILE A 296 0.20 -16.23 19.35
N THR A 297 -0.30 -15.71 18.22
CA THR A 297 -1.72 -15.41 18.02
C THR A 297 -2.57 -16.68 18.16
N ALA A 298 -2.18 -17.78 17.49
CA ALA A 298 -2.89 -19.05 17.55
C ALA A 298 -2.96 -19.58 18.99
N TRP A 299 -1.83 -19.53 19.71
CA TRP A 299 -1.76 -19.94 21.10
C TRP A 299 -2.66 -19.10 22.02
N GLN A 300 -2.64 -17.78 21.85
CA GLN A 300 -3.45 -16.85 22.66
C GLN A 300 -4.95 -17.09 22.46
N VAL A 301 -5.39 -17.23 21.20
CA VAL A 301 -6.81 -17.42 20.85
C VAL A 301 -7.30 -18.81 21.29
N TRP A 302 -6.47 -19.85 21.13
CA TRP A 302 -6.78 -21.19 21.62
C TRP A 302 -6.86 -21.24 23.15
N HIS A 303 -5.89 -20.65 23.85
CA HIS A 303 -5.85 -20.64 25.31
C HIS A 303 -7.00 -19.83 25.93
N ALA A 304 -7.48 -18.82 25.24
CA ALA A 304 -8.66 -18.05 25.63
C ALA A 304 -9.97 -18.86 25.49
N GLY A 305 -9.92 -20.03 24.85
CA GLY A 305 -11.11 -20.87 24.62
C GLY A 305 -12.08 -20.29 23.54
N THR A 306 -11.62 -19.34 22.75
CA THR A 306 -12.46 -18.72 21.68
C THR A 306 -12.78 -19.73 20.58
N TYR A 307 -11.80 -20.53 20.17
CA TYR A 307 -11.93 -21.57 19.14
C TYR A 307 -11.16 -22.84 19.54
N ASN A 308 -11.45 -23.95 18.84
CA ASN A 308 -10.63 -25.14 18.94
C ASN A 308 -9.22 -24.93 18.36
N ALA A 309 -8.29 -25.85 18.54
CA ALA A 309 -6.89 -25.71 18.14
C ALA A 309 -6.72 -25.54 16.62
N THR A 310 -7.55 -26.22 15.81
CA THR A 310 -7.46 -26.15 14.33
C THR A 310 -7.95 -24.80 13.83
N ASP A 311 -9.12 -24.36 14.30
CA ASP A 311 -9.70 -23.07 13.88
C ASP A 311 -8.83 -21.92 14.37
N SER A 312 -8.31 -22.00 15.62
CA SER A 312 -7.36 -21.00 16.13
C SER A 312 -6.12 -20.86 15.27
N LEU A 313 -5.58 -21.97 14.74
CA LEU A 313 -4.41 -21.94 13.86
C LEU A 313 -4.74 -21.33 12.51
N VAL A 314 -5.88 -21.67 11.88
CA VAL A 314 -6.27 -21.17 10.55
C VAL A 314 -6.61 -19.69 10.62
N HIS A 315 -7.44 -19.27 11.58
CA HIS A 315 -7.80 -17.87 11.77
C HIS A 315 -6.58 -17.00 12.13
N ALA A 316 -5.69 -17.51 13.00
CA ALA A 316 -4.45 -16.81 13.34
C ALA A 316 -3.50 -16.72 12.14
N PHE A 317 -3.34 -17.80 11.36
CA PHE A 317 -2.54 -17.77 10.13
C PHE A 317 -3.03 -16.69 9.18
N PHE A 318 -4.34 -16.66 8.93
CA PHE A 318 -4.91 -15.69 8.01
C PHE A 318 -4.82 -14.27 8.56
N LEU A 319 -5.36 -14.01 9.76
CA LEU A 319 -5.46 -12.66 10.29
C LEU A 319 -4.09 -12.05 10.60
N ALA A 320 -3.15 -12.82 11.18
CA ALA A 320 -1.79 -12.34 11.41
C ALA A 320 -1.05 -12.05 10.09
N SER A 321 -1.24 -12.89 9.06
CA SER A 321 -0.70 -12.62 7.73
C SER A 321 -1.30 -11.36 7.14
N SER A 322 -2.63 -11.19 7.22
CA SER A 322 -3.34 -10.01 6.72
C SER A 322 -2.87 -8.72 7.40
N MET A 323 -2.81 -8.70 8.73
CA MET A 323 -2.39 -7.52 9.50
C MET A 323 -0.92 -7.17 9.29
N MET A 324 -0.02 -8.18 9.31
CA MET A 324 1.41 -7.96 9.15
C MET A 324 1.81 -7.51 7.75
N THR A 325 1.03 -7.89 6.73
CA THR A 325 1.27 -7.49 5.34
C THR A 325 0.48 -6.26 4.93
N ASP A 326 -0.32 -5.70 5.85
CA ASP A 326 -1.23 -4.59 5.61
C ASP A 326 -2.29 -4.88 4.53
N ASN A 327 -2.69 -6.16 4.40
CA ASN A 327 -3.73 -6.55 3.45
C ASN A 327 -5.12 -6.04 3.86
N GLY A 328 -5.44 -6.09 5.17
CA GLY A 328 -6.72 -5.56 5.67
C GLY A 328 -7.95 -6.44 5.43
N LEU A 329 -7.81 -7.63 4.85
CA LEU A 329 -8.89 -8.61 4.83
C LEU A 329 -9.03 -9.26 6.21
N SER A 330 -10.27 -9.51 6.66
CA SER A 330 -10.57 -10.08 7.99
C SER A 330 -11.40 -11.37 7.88
N THR A 331 -11.27 -12.16 8.94
CA THR A 331 -12.13 -13.31 9.21
C THR A 331 -12.89 -13.05 10.49
N ALA A 332 -13.86 -13.88 10.87
CA ALA A 332 -14.59 -13.88 12.14
C ALA A 332 -14.61 -12.50 12.89
N ASP A 333 -15.27 -12.42 14.01
CA ASP A 333 -15.30 -11.18 14.81
C ASP A 333 -14.00 -11.03 15.64
N TYR A 334 -12.91 -10.62 14.96
CA TYR A 334 -11.61 -10.41 15.57
C TYR A 334 -11.60 -9.32 16.66
N ALA A 335 -12.61 -8.45 16.66
CA ALA A 335 -12.76 -7.41 17.68
C ALA A 335 -13.08 -7.98 19.07
N GLN A 336 -13.61 -9.21 19.13
CA GLN A 336 -13.87 -9.93 20.38
C GLN A 336 -12.68 -10.77 20.88
N TRP A 337 -11.58 -10.80 20.14
CA TRP A 337 -10.38 -11.52 20.57
C TRP A 337 -9.75 -10.87 21.82
N PRO A 338 -8.94 -11.60 22.58
CA PRO A 338 -8.30 -11.04 23.77
C PRO A 338 -7.53 -9.76 23.47
N ALA A 339 -7.62 -8.74 24.33
CA ALA A 339 -7.02 -7.41 24.09
C ALA A 339 -5.50 -7.48 23.81
N HIS A 340 -4.78 -8.41 24.43
CA HIS A 340 -3.35 -8.62 24.18
C HIS A 340 -3.08 -9.19 22.77
N THR A 341 -4.00 -9.97 22.21
CA THR A 341 -3.92 -10.47 20.83
C THR A 341 -4.17 -9.33 19.84
N ILE A 342 -5.17 -8.49 20.10
CA ILE A 342 -5.46 -7.29 19.29
C ILE A 342 -4.22 -6.37 19.29
N PHE A 343 -3.62 -6.13 20.46
CA PHE A 343 -2.42 -5.30 20.57
C PHE A 343 -1.23 -5.88 19.79
N LEU A 344 -1.02 -7.21 19.85
CA LEU A 344 0.01 -7.90 19.07
C LEU A 344 -0.20 -7.71 17.57
N LEU A 345 -1.44 -7.91 17.10
CA LEU A 345 -1.78 -7.79 15.68
C LEU A 345 -1.66 -6.34 15.17
N LEU A 346 -2.13 -5.35 15.95
CA LEU A 346 -1.92 -3.93 15.65
C LEU A 346 -0.43 -3.58 15.59
N SER A 347 0.37 -4.12 16.51
CA SER A 347 1.83 -3.93 16.51
C SER A 347 2.48 -4.58 15.29
N ALA A 348 1.95 -5.72 14.83
CA ALA A 348 2.43 -6.41 13.64
C ALA A 348 2.21 -5.61 12.35
N SER A 349 1.16 -4.77 12.28
CA SER A 349 0.89 -3.94 11.10
C SER A 349 1.98 -2.89 10.82
N PHE A 350 2.72 -2.46 11.85
CA PHE A 350 3.86 -1.56 11.64
C PHE A 350 5.05 -2.24 10.96
N PHE A 351 5.10 -3.57 10.98
CA PHE A 351 6.23 -4.31 10.41
C PHE A 351 6.28 -4.20 8.89
N GLY A 352 5.12 -4.34 8.24
CA GLY A 352 5.01 -4.30 6.79
C GLY A 352 5.70 -5.47 6.08
N GLY A 353 5.70 -5.47 4.75
CA GLY A 353 6.37 -6.48 3.94
C GLY A 353 7.81 -6.12 3.55
N CYS A 354 8.35 -6.87 2.59
CA CYS A 354 9.67 -6.61 2.03
C CYS A 354 9.69 -5.32 1.20
N VAL A 355 10.85 -4.68 1.09
CA VAL A 355 11.04 -3.52 0.21
C VAL A 355 10.77 -3.93 -1.24
N GLY A 356 9.98 -3.11 -1.97
CA GLY A 356 9.56 -3.42 -3.34
C GLY A 356 8.39 -4.41 -3.43
N SER A 357 7.63 -4.58 -2.34
CA SER A 357 6.30 -5.20 -2.30
C SER A 357 5.20 -4.13 -2.31
N THR A 358 3.94 -4.56 -2.40
CA THR A 358 2.76 -3.70 -2.31
C THR A 358 2.37 -3.30 -0.89
N CYS A 359 3.00 -3.88 0.15
CA CYS A 359 2.73 -3.58 1.56
C CYS A 359 2.94 -2.10 1.92
N GLY A 360 2.21 -1.63 2.92
CA GLY A 360 2.49 -0.41 3.67
C GLY A 360 3.56 -0.58 4.75
N GLY A 361 3.40 0.13 5.87
CA GLY A 361 4.24 0.02 7.06
C GLY A 361 5.70 0.46 6.89
N ILE A 362 6.52 0.17 7.90
CA ILE A 362 7.94 0.60 7.98
C ILE A 362 8.86 -0.21 7.06
N LYS A 363 8.46 -1.41 6.67
CA LYS A 363 9.19 -2.42 5.87
C LYS A 363 10.18 -3.28 6.66
N ALA A 364 10.13 -4.58 6.38
CA ALA A 364 10.92 -5.62 7.04
C ALA A 364 12.44 -5.36 7.01
N LEU A 365 12.97 -4.81 5.91
CA LEU A 365 14.40 -4.49 5.79
C LEU A 365 14.86 -3.46 6.82
N ARG A 366 14.04 -2.43 7.09
CA ARG A 366 14.39 -1.39 8.08
C ARG A 366 14.43 -2.01 9.48
N PHE A 367 13.46 -2.84 9.84
CA PHE A 367 13.48 -3.58 11.11
C PHE A 367 14.70 -4.51 11.21
N LEU A 368 15.04 -5.25 10.15
CA LEU A 368 16.23 -6.11 10.13
C LEU A 368 17.51 -5.32 10.39
N ILE A 369 17.65 -4.14 9.77
CA ILE A 369 18.81 -3.26 9.95
C ILE A 369 18.87 -2.73 11.40
N MET A 370 17.75 -2.22 11.92
CA MET A 370 17.66 -1.70 13.30
C MET A 370 17.97 -2.79 14.32
N PHE A 371 17.40 -4.00 14.14
CA PHE A 371 17.67 -5.14 15.03
C PHE A 371 19.15 -5.55 15.03
N LYS A 372 19.77 -5.62 13.85
CA LYS A 372 21.20 -5.92 13.74
C LYS A 372 22.09 -4.84 14.36
N GLN A 373 21.70 -3.59 14.21
CA GLN A 373 22.42 -2.48 14.83
C GLN A 373 22.30 -2.54 16.35
N SER A 374 21.13 -2.81 16.90
CA SER A 374 20.96 -2.95 18.36
C SER A 374 21.85 -4.07 18.93
N ILE A 375 21.95 -5.22 18.24
CA ILE A 375 22.88 -6.29 18.64
C ILE A 375 24.34 -5.83 18.52
N GLN A 376 24.69 -5.09 17.47
CA GLN A 376 26.05 -4.59 17.29
C GLN A 376 26.44 -3.63 18.42
N GLU A 377 25.57 -2.68 18.78
CA GLU A 377 25.80 -1.73 19.88
C GLU A 377 26.02 -2.47 21.20
N MET A 378 25.18 -3.50 21.51
CA MET A 378 25.37 -4.32 22.69
C MET A 378 26.73 -5.05 22.69
N ASN A 379 27.14 -5.60 21.53
CA ASN A 379 28.44 -6.26 21.40
C ASN A 379 29.61 -5.26 21.51
N GLN A 380 29.45 -4.03 21.03
CA GLN A 380 30.46 -2.99 21.12
C GLN A 380 30.62 -2.49 22.54
N LEU A 381 29.55 -2.44 23.33
CA LEU A 381 29.63 -2.16 24.77
C LEU A 381 30.43 -3.23 25.51
N ALA A 382 30.24 -4.51 25.12
CA ALA A 382 31.01 -5.62 25.70
C ALA A 382 32.49 -5.66 25.23
N HIS A 383 32.73 -5.23 23.99
CA HIS A 383 34.06 -5.26 23.34
C HIS A 383 34.37 -3.91 22.66
N PRO A 384 34.75 -2.84 23.41
CA PRO A 384 34.84 -1.47 22.90
C PRO A 384 35.85 -1.28 21.75
N ARG A 385 36.87 -2.16 21.63
CA ARG A 385 37.87 -2.11 20.56
C ARG A 385 37.55 -2.91 19.32
N ALA A 386 36.41 -3.64 19.30
CA ALA A 386 35.99 -4.46 18.16
C ALA A 386 35.50 -3.59 17.00
N LEU A 387 36.05 -3.78 15.82
CA LEU A 387 35.54 -3.17 14.58
C LEU A 387 34.42 -4.05 14.02
N LEU A 388 33.21 -3.73 14.42
CA LEU A 388 32.03 -4.46 14.01
C LEU A 388 31.35 -3.76 12.81
N SER A 389 31.02 -4.51 11.77
CA SER A 389 30.25 -4.00 10.62
C SER A 389 28.91 -4.69 10.53
N ILE A 390 27.83 -3.91 10.31
CA ILE A 390 26.51 -4.47 10.06
C ILE A 390 26.47 -5.05 8.66
N LYS A 391 26.06 -6.32 8.54
CA LYS A 391 25.91 -7.01 7.25
C LYS A 391 24.48 -7.49 7.07
N VAL A 392 23.91 -7.22 5.90
CA VAL A 392 22.68 -7.85 5.43
C VAL A 392 23.04 -8.74 4.24
N GLY A 393 22.92 -10.06 4.46
CA GLY A 393 23.49 -11.05 3.52
C GLY A 393 25.01 -10.94 3.42
N LYS A 394 25.50 -10.63 2.21
CA LYS A 394 26.93 -10.43 1.94
C LYS A 394 27.35 -8.95 1.95
N SER A 395 26.40 -8.03 1.96
CA SER A 395 26.66 -6.59 1.80
C SER A 395 26.81 -5.91 3.16
N VAL A 396 27.81 -5.05 3.29
CA VAL A 396 28.00 -4.18 4.46
C VAL A 396 27.07 -2.99 4.35
N VAL A 397 26.32 -2.72 5.42
CA VAL A 397 25.42 -1.57 5.50
C VAL A 397 26.26 -0.30 5.72
N ASN A 398 26.11 0.67 4.82
CA ASN A 398 26.81 1.96 4.93
C ASN A 398 26.16 2.82 6.03
N GLU A 399 26.94 3.62 6.74
CA GLU A 399 26.46 4.57 7.76
C GLU A 399 25.36 5.53 7.25
N ARG A 400 25.43 5.94 5.98
CA ARG A 400 24.40 6.79 5.37
C ARG A 400 23.03 6.09 5.38
N VAL A 401 23.00 4.79 5.09
CA VAL A 401 21.78 3.97 5.12
C VAL A 401 21.28 3.84 6.56
N LEU A 402 22.16 3.59 7.52
CA LEU A 402 21.81 3.51 8.94
C LEU A 402 21.14 4.81 9.42
N ARG A 403 21.78 5.95 9.16
CA ARG A 403 21.22 7.27 9.50
C ARG A 403 19.87 7.51 8.85
N SER A 404 19.70 7.11 7.59
CA SER A 404 18.43 7.23 6.87
C SER A 404 17.32 6.38 7.50
N VAL A 405 17.63 5.15 7.94
CA VAL A 405 16.66 4.26 8.60
C VAL A 405 16.19 4.84 9.94
N TRP A 406 17.12 5.32 10.78
CA TRP A 406 16.77 5.94 12.05
C TRP A 406 15.99 7.24 11.89
N SER A 407 16.39 8.08 10.93
CA SER A 407 15.67 9.32 10.63
C SER A 407 14.24 9.04 10.14
N PHE A 408 14.06 8.00 9.30
CA PHE A 408 12.72 7.57 8.87
C PHE A 408 11.90 7.09 10.05
N PHE A 409 12.44 6.22 10.89
CA PHE A 409 11.73 5.68 12.04
C PHE A 409 11.30 6.80 13.01
N PHE A 410 12.20 7.73 13.31
CA PHE A 410 11.89 8.89 14.14
C PHE A 410 10.73 9.70 13.57
N LEU A 411 10.79 10.08 12.28
CA LEU A 411 9.73 10.84 11.61
C LEU A 411 8.42 10.07 11.58
N TYR A 412 8.48 8.76 11.34
CA TYR A 412 7.31 7.90 11.32
C TYR A 412 6.59 7.90 12.68
N VAL A 413 7.31 7.73 13.77
CA VAL A 413 6.76 7.76 15.14
C VAL A 413 6.18 9.14 15.47
N MET A 414 6.89 10.22 15.12
CA MET A 414 6.42 11.60 15.36
C MET A 414 5.13 11.92 14.60
N ILE A 415 5.06 11.51 13.33
CA ILE A 415 3.87 11.74 12.49
C ILE A 415 2.69 10.90 13.00
N THR A 416 2.92 9.63 13.32
CA THR A 416 1.90 8.76 13.91
C THR A 416 1.36 9.38 15.21
N GLY A 417 2.26 9.82 16.10
CA GLY A 417 1.88 10.50 17.33
C GLY A 417 1.08 11.79 17.10
N PHE A 418 1.47 12.57 16.09
CA PHE A 418 0.73 13.78 15.70
C PHE A 418 -0.72 13.46 15.27
N PHE A 419 -0.92 12.44 14.43
CA PHE A 419 -2.25 12.04 13.98
C PHE A 419 -3.09 11.47 15.13
N VAL A 420 -2.51 10.66 16.02
CA VAL A 420 -3.19 10.12 17.21
C VAL A 420 -3.63 11.27 18.13
N TRP A 421 -2.73 12.21 18.41
CA TRP A 421 -3.04 13.39 19.21
C TRP A 421 -4.15 14.24 18.58
N SER A 422 -4.12 14.43 17.26
CA SER A 422 -5.15 15.19 16.54
C SER A 422 -6.53 14.54 16.61
N LEU A 423 -6.63 13.19 16.48
CA LEU A 423 -7.91 12.49 16.67
C LEU A 423 -8.39 12.55 18.11
N ASN A 424 -7.48 12.42 19.08
CA ASN A 424 -7.84 12.55 20.49
C ASN A 424 -8.37 13.94 20.81
N LEU A 425 -7.81 15.02 20.23
CA LEU A 425 -8.37 16.38 20.33
C LEU A 425 -9.77 16.50 19.72
N MET A 426 -10.12 15.67 18.75
CA MET A 426 -11.46 15.63 18.15
C MET A 426 -12.46 14.83 19.01
N GLY A 427 -12.03 14.29 20.17
CA GLY A 427 -12.88 13.62 21.15
C GLY A 427 -12.87 12.09 21.09
N TYR A 428 -12.07 11.47 20.21
CA TYR A 428 -11.93 10.01 20.16
C TYR A 428 -11.06 9.50 21.32
N ASP A 429 -11.42 8.34 21.88
CA ASP A 429 -10.60 7.71 22.91
C ASP A 429 -9.22 7.30 22.37
N LEU A 430 -8.24 7.16 23.28
CA LEU A 430 -6.85 6.92 22.88
C LEU A 430 -6.65 5.63 22.10
N PHE A 431 -7.39 4.55 22.44
CA PHE A 431 -7.26 3.28 21.76
C PHE A 431 -7.85 3.35 20.34
N THR A 432 -9.07 3.90 20.20
CA THR A 432 -9.70 4.14 18.89
C THR A 432 -8.84 5.06 18.02
N ALA A 433 -8.32 6.17 18.60
CA ALA A 433 -7.43 7.08 17.87
C ALA A 433 -6.16 6.39 17.39
N PHE A 434 -5.48 5.61 18.25
CA PHE A 434 -4.27 4.88 17.89
C PHE A 434 -4.55 3.82 16.81
N ALA A 435 -5.60 3.01 16.98
CA ALA A 435 -5.96 1.95 16.05
C ALA A 435 -6.37 2.51 14.67
N THR A 436 -7.16 3.58 14.65
CA THR A 436 -7.58 4.28 13.43
C THR A 436 -6.38 4.85 12.67
N VAL A 437 -5.46 5.51 13.38
CA VAL A 437 -4.24 6.05 12.77
C VAL A 437 -3.34 4.91 12.27
N ALA A 438 -3.15 3.84 13.05
CA ALA A 438 -2.37 2.68 12.63
C ALA A 438 -2.95 2.05 11.36
N ALA A 439 -4.27 1.86 11.29
CA ALA A 439 -4.95 1.35 10.10
C ALA A 439 -4.71 2.22 8.86
N CYS A 440 -4.72 3.54 9.01
CA CYS A 440 -4.59 4.50 7.91
C CYS A 440 -3.13 4.73 7.50
N ILE A 441 -2.20 4.94 8.45
CA ILE A 441 -0.81 5.27 8.14
C ILE A 441 -0.01 4.06 7.62
N ASN A 442 -0.35 2.85 8.10
CA ASN A 442 0.22 1.60 7.59
C ASN A 442 -0.45 1.16 6.28
N ASN A 443 -1.57 1.79 5.88
CA ASN A 443 -2.41 1.35 4.77
C ASN A 443 -2.92 -0.10 4.97
N MET A 444 -3.36 -0.44 6.19
CA MET A 444 -3.81 -1.77 6.60
C MET A 444 -5.34 -1.91 6.60
N GLY A 445 -6.07 -0.82 6.93
CA GLY A 445 -7.52 -0.70 6.76
C GLY A 445 -8.42 -1.32 7.83
N LEU A 446 -7.93 -2.23 8.66
CA LEU A 446 -8.73 -2.81 9.74
C LEU A 446 -8.75 -1.85 10.94
N GLY A 447 -9.94 -1.37 11.29
CA GLY A 447 -10.16 -0.55 12.48
C GLY A 447 -10.39 -1.39 13.73
N PHE A 448 -10.27 -0.72 14.88
CA PHE A 448 -10.64 -1.27 16.19
C PHE A 448 -11.33 -0.17 17.01
N GLY A 449 -11.97 -0.55 18.12
CA GLY A 449 -12.77 0.38 18.89
C GLY A 449 -14.00 0.85 18.09
N GLU A 450 -14.26 2.14 18.04
CA GLU A 450 -15.40 2.71 17.29
C GLU A 450 -15.31 2.52 15.78
N THR A 451 -14.11 2.27 15.24
CA THR A 451 -13.87 2.05 13.80
C THR A 451 -13.80 0.57 13.40
N ALA A 452 -14.12 -0.37 14.32
CA ALA A 452 -14.00 -1.81 14.08
C ALA A 452 -14.89 -2.31 12.93
N SER A 453 -16.11 -1.78 12.79
CA SER A 453 -17.05 -2.17 11.73
C SER A 453 -16.97 -1.27 10.51
N THR A 454 -16.79 0.04 10.71
CA THR A 454 -16.74 1.03 9.63
C THR A 454 -16.09 2.33 10.13
N PHE A 455 -15.40 3.02 9.24
CA PHE A 455 -14.89 4.38 9.48
C PHE A 455 -15.97 5.46 9.24
N GLY A 456 -17.19 5.06 8.88
CA GLY A 456 -18.33 5.97 8.71
C GLY A 456 -18.68 6.74 9.98
N THR A 457 -18.38 6.18 11.16
CA THR A 457 -18.58 6.81 12.49
C THR A 457 -17.70 8.05 12.73
N LEU A 458 -16.62 8.21 11.96
CA LEU A 458 -15.71 9.35 12.07
C LEU A 458 -16.38 10.65 11.58
N THR A 459 -16.06 11.78 12.23
CA THR A 459 -16.43 13.11 11.74
C THR A 459 -15.77 13.40 10.39
N GLU A 460 -16.34 14.32 9.59
CA GLU A 460 -15.76 14.69 8.28
C GLU A 460 -14.32 15.18 8.40
N GLY A 461 -14.01 15.98 9.42
CA GLY A 461 -12.65 16.44 9.68
C GLY A 461 -11.68 15.30 10.00
N ALA A 462 -12.12 14.30 10.78
CA ALA A 462 -11.33 13.10 11.07
C ALA A 462 -11.10 12.26 9.79
N LYS A 463 -12.11 12.10 8.94
CA LYS A 463 -11.98 11.40 7.65
C LYS A 463 -10.96 12.07 6.74
N LEU A 464 -11.01 13.40 6.60
CA LEU A 464 -10.02 14.16 5.81
C LEU A 464 -8.61 14.07 6.40
N LEU A 465 -8.48 14.08 7.71
CA LEU A 465 -7.21 13.88 8.40
C LEU A 465 -6.64 12.49 8.12
N MET A 466 -7.49 11.46 8.14
CA MET A 466 -7.08 10.09 7.82
C MET A 466 -6.74 9.90 6.34
N CYS A 467 -7.40 10.61 5.41
CA CYS A 467 -6.97 10.67 4.02
C CYS A 467 -5.50 11.14 3.88
N ALA A 468 -5.13 12.18 4.63
CA ALA A 468 -3.75 12.64 4.65
C ALA A 468 -2.79 11.59 5.24
N ALA A 469 -3.18 10.88 6.30
CA ALA A 469 -2.41 9.79 6.90
C ALA A 469 -2.17 8.65 5.89
N MET A 470 -3.22 8.21 5.15
CA MET A 470 -3.11 7.17 4.14
C MET A 470 -2.14 7.53 3.00
N ILE A 471 -2.21 8.78 2.51
CA ILE A 471 -1.31 9.27 1.45
C ILE A 471 0.13 9.39 1.96
N LEU A 472 0.34 9.88 3.19
CA LEU A 472 1.66 9.96 3.81
C LEU A 472 2.29 8.59 4.02
N GLY A 473 1.52 7.62 4.50
CA GLY A 473 1.95 6.24 4.66
C GLY A 473 2.39 5.63 3.33
N ARG A 474 1.54 5.79 2.30
CA ARG A 474 1.78 5.24 0.96
C ARG A 474 3.02 5.80 0.27
N LEU A 475 3.31 7.08 0.49
CA LEU A 475 4.46 7.77 -0.07
C LEU A 475 5.74 7.62 0.77
N GLU A 476 5.71 6.79 1.81
CA GLU A 476 6.86 6.60 2.73
C GLU A 476 7.36 7.93 3.33
N ILE A 477 6.46 8.88 3.61
CA ILE A 477 6.67 10.15 4.33
C ILE A 477 7.62 11.14 3.65
N TYR A 478 8.86 10.75 3.30
CA TYR A 478 9.88 11.65 2.77
C TYR A 478 9.47 12.44 1.51
N PRO A 479 8.86 11.83 0.48
CA PRO A 479 8.45 12.55 -0.72
C PRO A 479 7.47 13.68 -0.45
N VAL A 480 6.66 13.56 0.59
CA VAL A 480 5.72 14.62 0.98
C VAL A 480 6.41 15.68 1.82
N LEU A 481 7.18 15.28 2.85
CA LEU A 481 7.82 16.22 3.75
C LEU A 481 8.83 17.14 3.05
N ILE A 482 9.55 16.63 2.05
CA ILE A 482 10.53 17.43 1.32
C ILE A 482 9.89 18.62 0.61
N LEU A 483 8.62 18.52 0.19
CA LEU A 483 7.88 19.62 -0.44
C LEU A 483 7.62 20.79 0.52
N PHE A 484 7.58 20.55 1.82
CA PHE A 484 7.43 21.58 2.84
C PHE A 484 8.77 22.22 3.24
N SER A 485 9.91 21.68 2.75
CA SER A 485 11.23 22.24 3.04
C SER A 485 11.52 23.47 2.16
N ARG A 486 11.93 24.57 2.81
CA ARG A 486 12.36 25.78 2.08
C ARG A 486 13.55 25.55 1.16
N PHE A 487 14.43 24.61 1.50
CA PHE A 487 15.60 24.26 0.69
C PHE A 487 15.20 23.60 -0.64
N PHE A 488 14.10 22.86 -0.64
CA PHE A 488 13.58 22.21 -1.85
C PHE A 488 13.20 23.25 -2.95
N TRP A 489 12.63 24.39 -2.56
CA TRP A 489 12.17 25.41 -3.51
C TRP A 489 13.23 26.42 -3.89
N ARG A 490 14.35 26.50 -3.14
CA ARG A 490 15.47 27.42 -3.39
C ARG A 490 16.58 26.84 -4.26
N ALA A 491 16.62 25.52 -4.51
CA ALA A 491 17.68 24.82 -5.26
C ALA A 491 17.39 24.77 -6.81
#